data_c714901559d4ee16d2d1160ba3bbf559
#
_entry.id   c714901559d4ee16d2d1160ba3bbf559
#
_cell.length_a   1.000
_cell.length_b   1.000
_cell.length_c   1.000
_cell.angle_alpha   90.00
_cell.angle_beta   90.00
_cell.angle_gamma   90.00
#
_symmetry.space_group_name_H-M   'P 1'
#
loop_
_entity.id
_entity.type
_entity.pdbx_description
1 polymer ?
#
loop_
_entity_poly.entity_id
_entity_poly.type
_entity_poly.pdbx_seq_one_letter_code
_entity_poly.pdbx_strand_id
1 'polypeptide(L)'
;AKDGRVMVIMPSNHYSAYGDDDLAALISYMKTLPPAENKFSSREIQFPGSIIFGILAYDSWPANQISHDEVGGKIAPVIDETLGYGQYLTRITGCYECHGENLAGKDPDSEGSPGPNITRKGNPGNWNFEEFKKAMQTGQTPEGKILNPEKMPWPHYAVMSDVELKSLWAKLNSI
;
A
#
# COMPACT_ATOMS: atom_id res chain seq x y z
N ALA A 1 -5.29 -19.42 -5.22
CA ALA A 1 -4.11 -20.29 -5.40
C ALA A 1 -4.31 -21.22 -6.60
N LYS A 2 -3.24 -21.83 -7.13
CA LYS A 2 -3.28 -22.70 -8.31
C LYS A 2 -4.22 -23.91 -8.15
N ASP A 3 -4.49 -24.32 -6.94
CA ASP A 3 -5.39 -25.41 -6.55
C ASP A 3 -6.83 -24.94 -6.24
N GLY A 4 -7.17 -23.70 -6.58
CA GLY A 4 -8.49 -23.12 -6.37
C GLY A 4 -8.74 -22.60 -4.95
N ARG A 5 -7.79 -22.73 -4.02
CA ARG A 5 -7.96 -22.19 -2.67
C ARG A 5 -7.87 -20.66 -2.68
N VAL A 6 -8.77 -20.02 -1.95
CA VAL A 6 -8.76 -18.57 -1.76
C VAL A 6 -7.63 -18.18 -0.81
N MET A 7 -6.86 -17.16 -1.19
CA MET A 7 -5.79 -16.62 -0.36
C MET A 7 -6.36 -15.47 0.49
N VAL A 8 -6.75 -15.78 1.72
CA VAL A 8 -7.52 -14.88 2.61
C VAL A 8 -6.74 -13.61 2.99
N ILE A 9 -5.40 -13.70 3.05
CA ILE A 9 -4.54 -12.59 3.56
C ILE A 9 -3.74 -11.94 2.42
N MET A 10 -4.00 -12.29 1.15
CA MET A 10 -3.30 -11.68 0.02
C MET A 10 -3.94 -10.32 -0.31
N PRO A 11 -3.21 -9.20 -0.25
CA PRO A 11 -3.74 -7.88 -0.58
C PRO A 11 -3.87 -7.70 -2.10
N SER A 12 -4.79 -8.46 -2.71
CA SER A 12 -5.00 -8.51 -4.16
C SER A 12 -5.40 -7.16 -4.74
N ASN A 13 -6.13 -6.36 -3.97
CA ASN A 13 -6.54 -5.01 -4.32
C ASN A 13 -5.34 -4.07 -4.53
N HIS A 14 -4.25 -4.22 -3.76
CA HIS A 14 -3.00 -3.47 -3.98
C HIS A 14 -2.30 -3.92 -5.26
N TYR A 15 -2.12 -5.24 -5.40
CA TYR A 15 -1.43 -5.79 -6.58
C TYR A 15 -2.21 -5.53 -7.86
N SER A 16 -3.54 -5.43 -7.80
CA SER A 16 -4.35 -5.08 -8.97
C SER A 16 -4.14 -3.64 -9.45
N ALA A 17 -3.52 -2.77 -8.64
CA ALA A 17 -3.20 -1.40 -9.02
C ALA A 17 -1.89 -1.27 -9.81
N TYR A 18 -1.04 -2.29 -9.82
CA TYR A 18 0.22 -2.26 -10.56
C TYR A 18 0.00 -2.21 -12.07
N GLY A 19 0.84 -1.45 -12.76
CA GLY A 19 1.01 -1.60 -14.20
C GLY A 19 1.64 -2.96 -14.53
N ASP A 20 1.35 -3.49 -15.71
CA ASP A 20 1.78 -4.83 -16.10
C ASP A 20 3.31 -4.96 -16.11
N ASP A 21 4.01 -3.92 -16.58
CA ASP A 21 5.49 -3.91 -16.62
C ASP A 21 6.10 -3.88 -15.22
N ASP A 22 5.54 -3.10 -14.29
CA ASP A 22 6.00 -3.03 -12.90
C ASP A 22 5.75 -4.37 -12.17
N LEU A 23 4.58 -4.98 -12.42
CA LEU A 23 4.28 -6.30 -11.87
C LEU A 23 5.22 -7.37 -12.44
N ALA A 24 5.51 -7.32 -13.74
CA ALA A 24 6.47 -8.21 -14.38
C ALA A 24 7.89 -8.03 -13.83
N ALA A 25 8.32 -6.80 -13.58
CA ALA A 25 9.60 -6.50 -12.96
C ALA A 25 9.68 -7.07 -11.54
N LEU A 26 8.63 -6.89 -10.73
CA LEU A 26 8.53 -7.45 -9.38
C LEU A 26 8.63 -8.99 -9.41
N ILE A 27 7.87 -9.64 -10.26
CA ILE A 27 7.90 -11.10 -10.42
C ILE A 27 9.30 -11.57 -10.88
N SER A 28 9.90 -10.85 -11.81
CA SER A 28 11.25 -11.16 -12.32
C SER A 28 12.29 -11.08 -11.20
N TYR A 29 12.23 -10.03 -10.37
CA TYR A 29 13.08 -9.91 -9.20
C TYR A 29 12.86 -11.06 -8.22
N MET A 30 11.61 -11.40 -7.88
CA MET A 30 11.31 -12.50 -6.97
C MET A 30 11.88 -13.84 -7.46
N LYS A 31 11.91 -14.07 -8.78
CA LYS A 31 12.50 -15.27 -9.36
C LYS A 31 14.03 -15.33 -9.23
N THR A 32 14.72 -14.22 -8.98
CA THR A 32 16.18 -14.21 -8.73
C THR A 32 16.53 -14.58 -7.29
N LEU A 33 15.56 -14.52 -6.37
CA LEU A 33 15.80 -14.86 -4.98
C LEU A 33 16.04 -16.37 -4.82
N PRO A 34 16.97 -16.78 -3.96
CA PRO A 34 17.19 -18.19 -3.70
C PRO A 34 15.93 -18.84 -3.11
N PRO A 35 15.61 -20.07 -3.53
CA PRO A 35 14.47 -20.78 -2.96
C PRO A 35 14.63 -20.99 -1.46
N ALA A 36 13.61 -20.67 -0.68
CA ALA A 36 13.56 -20.98 0.74
C ALA A 36 12.95 -22.38 0.95
N GLU A 37 13.63 -23.22 1.69
CA GLU A 37 13.17 -24.59 1.99
C GLU A 37 12.14 -24.65 3.13
N ASN A 38 11.56 -23.54 3.51
CA ASN A 38 10.56 -23.46 4.56
C ASN A 38 9.27 -24.16 4.14
N LYS A 39 8.94 -25.25 4.80
CA LYS A 39 7.65 -25.92 4.66
C LYS A 39 6.67 -25.32 5.67
N PHE A 40 5.75 -24.52 5.20
CA PHE A 40 4.64 -24.07 6.04
C PHE A 40 3.51 -25.11 5.98
N SER A 41 2.97 -25.47 7.15
CA SER A 41 1.72 -26.23 7.20
C SER A 41 0.60 -25.42 6.54
N SER A 42 -0.28 -26.06 5.79
CA SER A 42 -1.48 -25.42 5.26
C SER A 42 -2.27 -24.83 6.43
N ARG A 43 -2.52 -23.51 6.40
CA ARG A 43 -3.43 -22.90 7.37
C ARG A 43 -4.84 -23.07 6.83
N GLU A 44 -5.64 -23.87 7.53
CA GLU A 44 -7.06 -24.02 7.24
C GLU A 44 -7.86 -23.23 8.28
N ILE A 45 -8.81 -22.47 7.80
CA ILE A 45 -9.78 -21.82 8.69
C ILE A 45 -10.75 -22.90 9.14
N GLN A 46 -10.67 -23.29 10.40
CA GLN A 46 -11.53 -24.33 10.96
C GLN A 46 -12.93 -23.81 11.27
N PHE A 47 -13.91 -24.74 11.36
CA PHE A 47 -15.26 -24.44 11.86
C PHE A 47 -15.18 -23.87 13.30
N PRO A 48 -15.98 -22.85 13.67
CA PRO A 48 -16.98 -22.13 12.85
C PRO A 48 -16.43 -20.98 12.01
N GLY A 49 -15.11 -20.70 12.10
CA GLY A 49 -14.46 -19.58 11.39
C GLY A 49 -14.65 -19.66 9.87
N SER A 50 -14.64 -20.88 9.29
CA SER A 50 -14.85 -21.06 7.86
C SER A 50 -16.24 -20.57 7.37
N ILE A 51 -17.28 -20.69 8.19
CA ILE A 51 -18.62 -20.17 7.87
C ILE A 51 -18.64 -18.64 7.98
N ILE A 52 -18.06 -18.11 9.07
CA ILE A 52 -18.01 -16.68 9.31
C ILE A 52 -17.27 -15.97 8.16
N PHE A 53 -16.08 -16.45 7.85
CA PHE A 53 -15.28 -15.87 6.75
C PHE A 53 -15.84 -16.15 5.37
N GLY A 54 -16.50 -17.29 5.16
CA GLY A 54 -17.06 -17.65 3.86
C GLY A 54 -18.38 -16.94 3.52
N ILE A 55 -19.16 -16.51 4.50
CA ILE A 55 -20.47 -15.90 4.28
C ILE A 55 -20.48 -14.44 4.70
N LEU A 56 -20.05 -14.12 5.92
CA LEU A 56 -20.19 -12.78 6.48
C LEU A 56 -19.07 -11.81 6.04
N ALA A 57 -17.88 -12.31 5.74
CA ALA A 57 -16.75 -11.51 5.29
C ALA A 57 -16.44 -11.65 3.80
N TYR A 58 -17.31 -12.28 3.02
CA TYR A 58 -17.05 -12.57 1.61
C TYR A 58 -16.72 -11.31 0.80
N ASP A 59 -17.51 -10.27 0.92
CA ASP A 59 -17.32 -9.01 0.20
C ASP A 59 -16.12 -8.21 0.69
N SER A 60 -15.65 -8.49 1.91
CA SER A 60 -14.48 -7.84 2.50
C SER A 60 -13.14 -8.45 2.04
N TRP A 61 -13.18 -9.58 1.33
CA TRP A 61 -11.95 -10.23 0.89
C TRP A 61 -11.30 -9.45 -0.24
N PRO A 62 -9.99 -9.17 -0.16
CA PRO A 62 -9.28 -8.40 -1.19
C PRO A 62 -9.45 -8.96 -2.61
N ALA A 63 -9.55 -10.28 -2.75
CA ALA A 63 -9.78 -10.93 -4.03
C ALA A 63 -11.15 -10.62 -4.63
N ASN A 64 -12.18 -10.35 -3.81
CA ASN A 64 -13.53 -10.02 -4.28
C ASN A 64 -13.73 -8.52 -4.53
N GLN A 65 -12.77 -7.70 -4.11
CA GLN A 65 -12.78 -6.25 -4.33
C GLN A 65 -12.16 -5.84 -5.67
N ILE A 66 -11.66 -6.78 -6.45
CA ILE A 66 -11.05 -6.53 -7.76
C ILE A 66 -11.93 -7.05 -8.89
N SER A 67 -11.90 -6.36 -10.04
CA SER A 67 -12.52 -6.88 -11.26
C SER A 67 -11.69 -8.05 -11.79
N HIS A 68 -12.34 -9.18 -12.01
CA HIS A 68 -11.74 -10.37 -12.62
C HIS A 68 -11.91 -10.42 -14.15
N ASP A 69 -12.70 -9.49 -14.70
CA ASP A 69 -12.96 -9.40 -16.13
C ASP A 69 -11.87 -8.62 -16.88
N GLU A 70 -11.13 -7.78 -16.16
CA GLU A 70 -10.02 -7.00 -16.69
C GLU A 70 -8.70 -7.74 -16.47
N VAL A 71 -8.23 -8.45 -17.50
CA VAL A 71 -6.97 -9.18 -17.44
C VAL A 71 -5.91 -8.48 -18.28
N GLY A 72 -4.93 -7.86 -17.62
CA GLY A 72 -3.79 -7.20 -18.28
C GLY A 72 -4.12 -5.86 -18.93
N GLY A 73 -3.14 -5.27 -19.60
CA GLY A 73 -3.27 -3.99 -20.30
C GLY A 73 -3.19 -2.77 -19.41
N LYS A 74 -2.85 -2.90 -18.14
CA LYS A 74 -2.63 -1.76 -17.24
C LYS A 74 -1.26 -1.14 -17.49
N ILE A 75 -1.28 0.14 -17.85
CA ILE A 75 -0.06 0.92 -18.10
C ILE A 75 0.23 1.73 -16.83
N ALA A 76 1.41 1.54 -16.25
CA ALA A 76 1.91 2.42 -15.20
C ALA A 76 2.14 3.84 -15.76
N PRO A 77 1.86 4.90 -14.99
CA PRO A 77 2.24 6.25 -15.40
C PRO A 77 3.76 6.36 -15.62
N VAL A 78 4.15 7.28 -16.49
CA VAL A 78 5.58 7.60 -16.66
C VAL A 78 6.16 8.05 -15.33
N ILE A 79 7.38 7.59 -15.04
CA ILE A 79 8.13 7.97 -13.85
C ILE A 79 8.55 9.43 -14.00
N ASP A 80 7.81 10.32 -13.37
CA ASP A 80 8.05 11.76 -13.38
C ASP A 80 7.53 12.40 -12.08
N GLU A 81 7.71 13.72 -11.92
CA GLU A 81 7.28 14.46 -10.73
C GLU A 81 5.79 14.89 -10.81
N THR A 82 4.95 14.11 -11.49
CA THR A 82 3.54 14.48 -11.72
C THR A 82 2.58 13.94 -10.66
N LEU A 83 1.38 14.54 -10.63
CA LEU A 83 0.26 14.08 -9.82
C LEU A 83 -0.17 12.65 -10.20
N GLY A 84 -0.08 12.30 -11.48
CA GLY A 84 -0.46 10.98 -11.98
C GLY A 84 0.41 9.88 -11.39
N TYR A 85 1.73 10.09 -11.42
CA TYR A 85 2.66 9.15 -10.81
C TYR A 85 2.53 9.11 -9.28
N GLY A 86 2.34 10.27 -8.64
CA GLY A 86 2.06 10.34 -7.20
C GLY A 86 0.78 9.58 -6.79
N GLN A 87 -0.30 9.69 -7.58
CA GLN A 87 -1.53 8.93 -7.35
C GLN A 87 -1.29 7.41 -7.48
N TYR A 88 -0.53 7.00 -8.49
CA TYR A 88 -0.14 5.61 -8.69
C TYR A 88 0.66 5.09 -7.50
N LEU A 89 1.67 5.83 -7.06
CA LEU A 89 2.48 5.47 -5.90
C LEU A 89 1.64 5.29 -4.64
N THR A 90 0.69 6.21 -4.34
CA THR A 90 -0.17 6.06 -3.15
C THR A 90 -0.96 4.75 -3.16
N ARG A 91 -1.31 4.23 -4.35
CA ARG A 91 -2.03 2.96 -4.50
C ARG A 91 -1.12 1.76 -4.31
N ILE A 92 -0.02 1.68 -5.06
CA ILE A 92 0.85 0.51 -5.03
C ILE A 92 1.65 0.37 -3.73
N THR A 93 1.87 1.47 -3.01
CA THR A 93 2.55 1.45 -1.70
C THR A 93 1.58 1.35 -0.51
N GLY A 94 0.27 1.33 -0.76
CA GLY A 94 -0.75 1.11 0.27
C GLY A 94 -0.97 2.27 1.24
N CYS A 95 -0.64 3.50 0.89
CA CYS A 95 -0.85 4.67 1.77
C CYS A 95 -2.31 4.78 2.25
N TYR A 96 -3.27 4.54 1.37
CA TYR A 96 -4.70 4.65 1.67
C TYR A 96 -5.19 3.62 2.69
N GLU A 97 -4.49 2.50 2.89
CA GLU A 97 -4.87 1.47 3.87
C GLU A 97 -4.93 2.03 5.29
N CYS A 98 -3.96 2.86 5.64
CA CYS A 98 -3.90 3.51 6.95
C CYS A 98 -4.50 4.92 6.91
N HIS A 99 -4.27 5.68 5.83
CA HIS A 99 -4.64 7.09 5.75
C HIS A 99 -6.01 7.36 5.12
N GLY A 100 -6.77 6.31 4.78
CA GLY A 100 -8.11 6.41 4.16
C GLY A 100 -8.04 6.63 2.65
N GLU A 101 -9.12 6.30 1.94
CA GLU A 101 -9.20 6.36 0.48
C GLU A 101 -8.89 7.76 -0.10
N ASN A 102 -9.21 8.80 0.64
CA ASN A 102 -8.92 10.19 0.28
C ASN A 102 -7.65 10.74 0.94
N LEU A 103 -6.89 9.92 1.67
CA LEU A 103 -5.68 10.27 2.42
C LEU A 103 -5.91 11.32 3.54
N ALA A 104 -7.18 11.59 3.86
CA ALA A 104 -7.56 12.55 4.90
C ALA A 104 -7.62 11.95 6.31
N GLY A 105 -7.10 10.75 6.48
CA GLY A 105 -7.08 10.02 7.74
C GLY A 105 -8.23 9.01 7.85
N LYS A 106 -8.08 8.09 8.77
CA LYS A 106 -9.11 7.14 9.19
C LYS A 106 -9.56 7.44 10.61
N ASP A 107 -10.81 7.08 10.89
CA ASP A 107 -11.35 7.12 12.26
C ASP A 107 -10.46 6.25 13.17
N PRO A 108 -10.02 6.77 14.33
CA PRO A 108 -9.24 5.99 15.30
C PRO A 108 -9.90 4.70 15.77
N ASP A 109 -11.23 4.65 15.74
CA ASP A 109 -12.03 3.48 16.13
C ASP A 109 -12.28 2.51 14.96
N SER A 110 -11.77 2.82 13.74
CA SER A 110 -11.89 1.93 12.60
C SER A 110 -10.97 0.71 12.72
N GLU A 111 -11.37 -0.39 12.07
CA GLU A 111 -10.52 -1.58 12.02
C GLU A 111 -9.18 -1.32 11.31
N GLY A 112 -8.13 -1.98 11.77
CA GLY A 112 -6.79 -1.91 11.22
C GLY A 112 -5.88 -0.92 11.96
N SER A 113 -5.02 -0.23 11.22
CA SER A 113 -4.09 0.75 11.76
C SER A 113 -4.46 2.16 11.26
N PRO A 114 -5.33 2.90 11.97
CA PRO A 114 -5.75 4.22 11.53
C PRO A 114 -4.58 5.20 11.54
N GLY A 115 -4.33 5.81 10.39
CA GLY A 115 -3.33 6.86 10.20
C GLY A 115 -3.97 8.26 10.17
N PRO A 116 -3.20 9.31 10.48
CA PRO A 116 -3.69 10.68 10.45
C PRO A 116 -3.92 11.17 9.01
N ASN A 117 -4.55 12.35 8.90
CA ASN A 117 -4.64 13.08 7.65
C ASN A 117 -3.24 13.49 7.16
N ILE A 118 -2.88 13.05 5.94
CA ILE A 118 -1.60 13.36 5.28
C ILE A 118 -1.76 14.26 4.05
N THR A 119 -2.94 14.82 3.84
CA THR A 119 -3.18 15.84 2.81
C THR A 119 -2.67 17.21 3.25
N ARG A 120 -2.78 18.20 2.35
CA ARG A 120 -2.46 19.60 2.67
C ARG A 120 -3.21 20.15 3.90
N LYS A 121 -4.37 19.59 4.24
CA LYS A 121 -5.16 19.97 5.42
C LYS A 121 -4.79 19.21 6.70
N GLY A 122 -3.84 18.28 6.61
CA GLY A 122 -3.38 17.45 7.72
C GLY A 122 -1.99 17.83 8.21
N ASN A 123 -1.32 16.86 8.87
CA ASN A 123 -0.02 17.07 9.50
C ASN A 123 1.07 17.64 8.55
N PRO A 124 1.20 17.16 7.29
CA PRO A 124 2.22 17.70 6.38
C PRO A 124 1.87 19.05 5.76
N GLY A 125 0.69 19.60 6.03
CA GLY A 125 0.20 20.79 5.32
C GLY A 125 1.05 22.05 5.49
N ASN A 126 1.84 22.13 6.57
CA ASN A 126 2.75 23.23 6.83
C ASN A 126 4.22 22.89 6.50
N TRP A 127 4.48 21.69 6.01
CA TRP A 127 5.84 21.27 5.69
C TRP A 127 6.23 21.75 4.29
N ASN A 128 7.53 21.86 4.07
CA ASN A 128 8.09 21.94 2.73
C ASN A 128 8.53 20.54 2.25
N PHE A 129 8.97 20.44 1.00
CA PHE A 129 9.36 19.16 0.41
C PHE A 129 10.53 18.50 1.15
N GLU A 130 11.53 19.24 1.58
CA GLU A 130 12.70 18.69 2.27
C GLU A 130 12.33 18.13 3.66
N GLU A 131 11.39 18.75 4.34
CA GLU A 131 10.84 18.27 5.61
C GLU A 131 10.04 16.97 5.41
N PHE A 132 9.19 16.91 4.38
CA PHE A 132 8.49 15.69 3.99
C PHE A 132 9.47 14.58 3.63
N LYS A 133 10.46 14.85 2.78
CA LYS A 133 11.50 13.91 2.38
C LYS A 133 12.24 13.37 3.61
N LYS A 134 12.66 14.24 4.51
CA LYS A 134 13.31 13.85 5.77
C LYS A 134 12.42 12.93 6.59
N ALA A 135 11.14 13.26 6.76
CA ALA A 135 10.21 12.44 7.51
C ALA A 135 10.04 11.04 6.89
N MET A 136 9.99 10.95 5.56
CA MET A 136 9.89 9.67 4.84
C MET A 136 11.18 8.85 4.92
N GLN A 137 12.34 9.48 4.92
CA GLN A 137 13.64 8.79 4.92
C GLN A 137 14.18 8.44 6.30
N THR A 138 13.82 9.24 7.32
CA THR A 138 14.39 9.10 8.68
C THR A 138 13.35 8.84 9.76
N GLY A 139 12.06 8.95 9.43
CA GLY A 139 10.98 8.88 10.40
C GLY A 139 10.87 10.09 11.33
N GLN A 140 11.67 11.14 11.13
CA GLN A 140 11.65 12.34 11.99
C GLN A 140 10.85 13.48 11.36
N THR A 141 9.77 13.88 12.01
CA THR A 141 8.98 15.04 11.57
C THR A 141 9.67 16.37 11.90
N PRO A 142 9.29 17.50 11.26
CA PRO A 142 9.83 18.83 11.57
C PRO A 142 9.66 19.23 13.03
N GLU A 143 8.59 18.77 13.66
CA GLU A 143 8.28 19.01 15.08
C GLU A 143 9.13 18.14 16.03
N GLY A 144 10.06 17.33 15.48
CA GLY A 144 10.95 16.47 16.26
C GLY A 144 10.33 15.14 16.71
N LYS A 145 9.10 14.82 16.29
CA LYS A 145 8.47 13.54 16.60
C LYS A 145 9.13 12.44 15.76
N ILE A 146 9.41 11.31 16.42
CA ILE A 146 9.84 10.08 15.71
C ILE A 146 8.62 9.22 15.43
N LEU A 147 8.42 8.90 14.16
CA LEU A 147 7.37 8.01 13.70
C LEU A 147 7.67 6.57 14.12
N ASN A 148 6.69 5.91 14.73
CA ASN A 148 6.84 4.49 15.09
C ASN A 148 6.86 3.62 13.82
N PRO A 149 7.95 2.88 13.51
CA PRO A 149 8.07 2.08 12.29
C PRO A 149 7.10 0.91 12.22
N GLU A 150 6.55 0.44 13.35
CA GLU A 150 5.53 -0.61 13.37
C GLU A 150 4.13 -0.09 12.96
N LYS A 151 3.89 1.22 13.15
CA LYS A 151 2.61 1.87 12.78
C LYS A 151 2.69 2.54 11.43
N MET A 152 3.74 3.33 11.18
CA MET A 152 4.05 3.93 9.89
C MET A 152 5.37 3.33 9.42
N PRO A 153 5.36 2.37 8.49
CA PRO A 153 6.55 1.60 8.11
C PRO A 153 7.50 2.42 7.21
N TRP A 154 7.86 3.62 7.65
CA TRP A 154 8.72 4.56 6.92
C TRP A 154 10.05 3.96 6.47
N PRO A 155 10.68 2.95 7.18
CA PRO A 155 11.94 2.40 6.68
C PRO A 155 11.82 1.73 5.30
N HIS A 156 10.63 1.24 4.95
CA HIS A 156 10.38 0.66 3.62
C HIS A 156 10.27 1.73 2.54
N TYR A 157 9.89 2.95 2.89
CA TYR A 157 9.79 4.09 1.97
C TYR A 157 11.08 4.92 1.93
N ALA A 158 12.01 4.71 2.84
CA ALA A 158 13.28 5.44 2.93
C ALA A 158 14.16 5.29 1.69
N VAL A 159 13.95 4.23 0.91
CA VAL A 159 14.68 3.93 -0.33
C VAL A 159 14.10 4.62 -1.57
N MET A 160 12.97 5.31 -1.44
CA MET A 160 12.34 6.01 -2.56
C MET A 160 13.25 7.11 -3.11
N SER A 161 13.29 7.21 -4.42
CA SER A 161 14.02 8.25 -5.14
C SER A 161 13.40 9.63 -4.94
N ASP A 162 14.16 10.68 -5.26
CA ASP A 162 13.64 12.05 -5.18
C ASP A 162 12.45 12.29 -6.11
N VAL A 163 12.42 11.66 -7.29
CA VAL A 163 11.28 11.75 -8.23
C VAL A 163 10.02 11.16 -7.61
N GLU A 164 10.11 9.97 -7.01
CA GLU A 164 8.99 9.33 -6.33
C GLU A 164 8.48 10.15 -5.15
N LEU A 165 9.38 10.65 -4.30
CA LEU A 165 9.01 11.49 -3.16
C LEU A 165 8.39 12.81 -3.59
N LYS A 166 8.88 13.46 -4.67
CA LYS A 166 8.28 14.69 -5.21
C LYS A 166 6.89 14.43 -5.80
N SER A 167 6.70 13.31 -6.49
CA SER A 167 5.38 12.93 -7.02
C SER A 167 4.38 12.68 -5.90
N LEU A 168 4.79 11.95 -4.86
CA LEU A 168 3.96 11.77 -3.66
C LEU A 168 3.63 13.11 -3.01
N TRP A 169 4.63 13.95 -2.82
CA TRP A 169 4.46 15.29 -2.25
C TRP A 169 3.49 16.15 -3.06
N ALA A 170 3.63 16.16 -4.40
CA ALA A 170 2.71 16.85 -5.29
C ALA A 170 1.28 16.33 -5.13
N LYS A 171 1.10 14.99 -5.05
CA LYS A 171 -0.22 14.37 -4.86
C LYS A 171 -0.83 14.76 -3.51
N LEU A 172 -0.09 14.67 -2.41
CA LEU A 172 -0.59 14.99 -1.08
C LEU A 172 -1.00 16.47 -0.94
N ASN A 173 -0.30 17.36 -1.61
CA ASN A 173 -0.61 18.80 -1.64
C ASN A 173 -1.74 19.19 -2.60
N SER A 174 -2.16 18.30 -3.48
CA SER A 174 -3.26 18.55 -4.44
C SER A 174 -4.65 18.32 -3.84
N ILE A 175 -4.73 17.78 -2.61
CA ILE A 175 -5.98 17.34 -1.98
C ILE A 175 -6.13 17.88 -0.57
#